data_08705f982f20411165135870e16d0072
#
_entry.id   08705f982f20411165135870e16d0072
#
_cell.length_a   1.000
_cell.length_b   1.000
_cell.length_c   1.000
_cell.angle_alpha   90.00
_cell.angle_beta   90.00
_cell.angle_gamma   90.00
#
_symmetry.space_group_name_H-M   'P 1'
#
loop_
_entity.id
_entity.type
_entity.pdbx_description
1 polymer ?
#
loop_
_entity_poly.entity_id
_entity_poly.type
_entity_poly.pdbx_seq_one_letter_code
_entity_poly.pdbx_strand_id
1 'polypeptide(L)'
;MKLHEAKLLLNDPTFSIDSITYQELEMDSDYVDVHEDVSYSKDNVDLHSHTFFEILFCQSGSLQYMVGNTRYQLVKNSIVCIPPGVSHCPLYLEQLSEPYRRTVMWISNKIYHQYMNLLNNDPIEKSSCLLPQNVFLLSGNILYQVEELYEKMLNIPPDFSGAELYKIGLSAQIVTLFHQFLNSHEINPLRSEE
;
A
#
# COMPACT_ATOMS: atom_id res chain seq x y z
N MET A 1 11.39 -10.56 -10.39
CA MET A 1 12.16 -10.84 -9.15
C MET A 1 11.22 -10.83 -7.97
N LYS A 2 11.27 -11.83 -7.15
CA LYS A 2 10.44 -11.92 -5.94
C LYS A 2 10.86 -10.89 -4.88
N LEU A 3 9.91 -10.42 -4.08
CA LEU A 3 10.16 -9.41 -3.05
C LEU A 3 11.27 -9.81 -2.07
N HIS A 4 11.27 -11.06 -1.60
CA HIS A 4 12.29 -11.52 -0.66
C HIS A 4 13.70 -11.56 -1.28
N GLU A 5 13.81 -11.87 -2.56
CA GLU A 5 15.08 -11.83 -3.32
C GLU A 5 15.59 -10.39 -3.41
N ALA A 6 14.70 -9.44 -3.73
CA ALA A 6 15.04 -8.01 -3.76
C ALA A 6 15.55 -7.51 -2.41
N LYS A 7 14.88 -7.89 -1.30
CA LYS A 7 15.31 -7.51 0.05
C LYS A 7 16.67 -8.08 0.45
N LEU A 8 17.01 -9.29 0.01
CA LEU A 8 18.35 -9.87 0.22
C LEU A 8 19.42 -9.06 -0.52
N LEU A 9 19.15 -8.66 -1.76
CA LEU A 9 20.06 -7.86 -2.56
C LEU A 9 20.27 -6.45 -1.99
N LEU A 10 19.21 -5.80 -1.49
CA LEU A 10 19.30 -4.49 -0.85
C LEU A 10 20.14 -4.49 0.44
N ASN A 11 20.29 -5.63 1.10
CA ASN A 11 21.18 -5.79 2.25
C ASN A 11 22.65 -6.07 1.86
N ASP A 12 22.95 -6.28 0.57
CA ASP A 12 24.32 -6.45 0.07
C ASP A 12 24.95 -5.07 -0.18
N PRO A 13 26.03 -4.69 0.54
CA PRO A 13 26.69 -3.40 0.40
C PRO A 13 27.32 -3.17 -0.98
N THR A 14 27.47 -4.22 -1.79
CA THR A 14 28.01 -4.14 -3.17
C THR A 14 26.90 -3.92 -4.20
N PHE A 15 25.63 -4.00 -3.81
CA PHE A 15 24.49 -3.90 -4.70
C PHE A 15 24.06 -2.44 -4.87
N SER A 16 23.93 -2.00 -6.12
CA SER A 16 23.39 -0.66 -6.44
C SER A 16 21.89 -0.75 -6.67
N ILE A 17 21.14 0.12 -6.00
CA ILE A 17 19.67 0.27 -6.16
C ILE A 17 19.30 0.61 -7.62
N ASP A 18 20.20 1.24 -8.38
CA ASP A 18 20.00 1.57 -9.80
C ASP A 18 19.78 0.33 -10.71
N SER A 19 20.02 -0.88 -10.18
CA SER A 19 19.86 -2.14 -10.92
C SER A 19 18.49 -2.80 -10.72
N ILE A 20 17.65 -2.35 -9.79
CA ILE A 20 16.28 -2.85 -9.63
C ILE A 20 15.30 -1.87 -10.24
N THR A 21 14.68 -2.25 -11.34
CA THR A 21 13.47 -1.57 -11.79
C THR A 21 12.29 -2.12 -10.98
N TYR A 22 11.62 -1.27 -10.21
CA TYR A 22 10.40 -1.64 -9.43
C TYR A 22 9.32 -2.31 -10.29
N GLN A 23 9.36 -2.13 -11.60
CA GLN A 23 8.49 -2.80 -12.57
C GLN A 23 8.67 -4.32 -12.63
N GLU A 24 9.78 -4.84 -12.12
CA GLU A 24 10.11 -6.27 -12.12
C GLU A 24 9.80 -6.96 -10.78
N LEU A 25 9.31 -6.22 -9.78
CA LEU A 25 8.95 -6.81 -8.50
C LEU A 25 7.68 -7.65 -8.65
N GLU A 26 7.74 -8.84 -8.09
CA GLU A 26 6.64 -9.79 -8.02
C GLU A 26 6.32 -10.10 -6.56
N MET A 27 5.07 -10.43 -6.30
CA MET A 27 4.63 -10.92 -5.00
C MET A 27 5.32 -12.25 -4.66
N ASP A 28 5.62 -12.47 -3.39
CA ASP A 28 6.07 -13.76 -2.87
C ASP A 28 4.89 -14.73 -2.74
N SER A 29 3.77 -14.23 -2.24
CA SER A 29 2.50 -14.96 -2.10
C SER A 29 1.66 -14.87 -3.38
N ASP A 30 0.88 -15.90 -3.66
CA ASP A 30 -0.17 -15.86 -4.68
C ASP A 30 -1.42 -15.08 -4.22
N TYR A 31 -1.45 -14.59 -2.98
CA TYR A 31 -2.63 -13.99 -2.36
C TYR A 31 -2.38 -12.60 -1.77
N VAL A 32 -1.63 -12.52 -0.66
CA VAL A 32 -1.38 -11.28 0.07
C VAL A 32 0.04 -11.28 0.65
N ASP A 33 0.79 -10.22 0.36
CA ASP A 33 2.07 -9.92 1.00
C ASP A 33 1.96 -8.68 1.87
N VAL A 34 2.71 -8.65 2.97
CA VAL A 34 2.84 -7.49 3.84
C VAL A 34 4.29 -7.32 4.30
N HIS A 35 4.77 -6.10 4.32
CA HIS A 35 6.11 -5.78 4.76
C HIS A 35 6.22 -4.32 5.20
N GLU A 36 7.31 -4.00 5.88
CA GLU A 36 7.66 -2.62 6.23
C GLU A 36 8.82 -2.13 5.37
N ASP A 37 8.72 -0.87 4.96
CA ASP A 37 9.75 -0.15 4.24
C ASP A 37 10.12 1.15 4.92
N VAL A 38 11.40 1.53 4.81
CA VAL A 38 11.93 2.79 5.31
C VAL A 38 12.77 3.47 4.22
N SER A 39 12.44 4.70 3.87
CA SER A 39 13.22 5.51 2.93
C SER A 39 13.78 6.74 3.63
N TYR A 40 15.06 7.01 3.34
CA TYR A 40 15.80 8.17 3.85
C TYR A 40 16.05 9.12 2.70
N SER A 41 15.40 10.08 2.36
CA SER A 41 15.54 11.02 1.23
C SER A 41 16.75 10.81 0.29
N LYS A 42 16.54 10.77 -0.99
CA LYS A 42 17.40 10.61 -2.17
C LYS A 42 17.26 9.28 -2.92
N ASP A 43 16.54 8.33 -2.39
CA ASP A 43 16.23 7.13 -3.14
C ASP A 43 15.22 7.51 -4.23
N ASN A 44 15.70 7.79 -5.42
CA ASN A 44 14.85 8.05 -6.56
C ASN A 44 14.09 6.77 -6.88
N VAL A 45 12.83 6.73 -6.46
CA VAL A 45 11.90 5.69 -6.91
C VAL A 45 11.27 6.20 -8.20
N ASP A 46 11.63 5.57 -9.30
CA ASP A 46 11.07 5.92 -10.61
C ASP A 46 9.55 5.67 -10.65
N LEU A 47 8.88 6.41 -11.53
CA LEU A 47 7.48 6.19 -11.83
C LEU A 47 7.29 4.77 -12.34
N HIS A 48 6.52 3.95 -11.61
CA HIS A 48 6.31 2.54 -11.92
C HIS A 48 4.86 2.13 -11.77
N SER A 49 4.53 0.94 -12.23
CA SER A 49 3.23 0.29 -12.06
C SER A 49 3.43 -1.22 -11.92
N HIS A 50 2.45 -1.90 -11.35
CA HIS A 50 2.48 -3.35 -11.14
C HIS A 50 1.09 -3.96 -11.37
N THR A 51 1.00 -5.29 -11.37
CA THR A 51 -0.23 -6.03 -11.70
C THR A 51 -1.09 -6.38 -10.48
N PHE A 52 -0.65 -6.08 -9.28
CA PHE A 52 -1.37 -6.28 -8.03
C PHE A 52 -1.91 -4.95 -7.46
N PHE A 53 -2.83 -5.03 -6.52
CA PHE A 53 -3.31 -3.89 -5.76
C PHE A 53 -2.37 -3.63 -4.59
N GLU A 54 -1.99 -2.38 -4.39
CA GLU A 54 -1.09 -1.98 -3.31
C GLU A 54 -1.78 -1.01 -2.35
N ILE A 55 -1.57 -1.23 -1.06
CA ILE A 55 -1.96 -0.29 0.00
C ILE A 55 -0.71 0.10 0.78
N LEU A 56 -0.44 1.40 0.86
CA LEU A 56 0.60 1.97 1.70
C LEU A 56 -0.05 2.61 2.93
N PHE A 57 0.42 2.26 4.11
CA PHE A 57 0.08 2.91 5.37
C PHE A 57 1.28 3.71 5.87
N CYS A 58 1.20 5.04 5.83
CA CYS A 58 2.26 5.95 6.24
C CYS A 58 2.37 6.02 7.76
N GLN A 59 3.45 5.51 8.33
CA GLN A 59 3.73 5.50 9.78
C GLN A 59 4.49 6.75 10.23
N SER A 60 5.36 7.31 9.38
CA SER A 60 6.08 8.56 9.62
C SER A 60 6.56 9.18 8.32
N GLY A 61 7.00 10.43 8.38
CA GLY A 61 7.42 11.21 7.24
C GLY A 61 6.33 12.09 6.68
N SER A 62 6.76 13.10 5.92
CA SER A 62 5.88 14.01 5.17
C SER A 62 6.49 14.22 3.79
N LEU A 63 5.80 13.81 2.74
CA LEU A 63 6.29 13.88 1.36
C LEU A 63 5.13 13.98 0.38
N GLN A 64 5.45 14.41 -0.85
CA GLN A 64 4.50 14.30 -1.94
C GLN A 64 4.54 12.89 -2.54
N TYR A 65 3.39 12.43 -3.01
CA TYR A 65 3.22 11.12 -3.64
C TYR A 65 2.35 11.26 -4.88
N MET A 66 2.74 10.66 -5.99
CA MET A 66 1.98 10.67 -7.22
C MET A 66 1.24 9.35 -7.40
N VAL A 67 -0.07 9.41 -7.69
CA VAL A 67 -0.89 8.26 -8.10
C VAL A 67 -1.63 8.65 -9.38
N GLY A 68 -1.31 7.96 -10.47
CA GLY A 68 -1.73 8.37 -11.80
C GLY A 68 -1.24 9.78 -12.15
N ASN A 69 -2.16 10.69 -12.42
CA ASN A 69 -1.86 12.09 -12.74
C ASN A 69 -2.10 13.05 -11.56
N THR A 70 -2.34 12.52 -10.35
CA THR A 70 -2.69 13.34 -9.18
C THR A 70 -1.57 13.29 -8.16
N ARG A 71 -1.20 14.45 -7.62
CA ARG A 71 -0.26 14.57 -6.51
C ARG A 71 -1.02 14.70 -5.19
N TYR A 72 -0.50 14.06 -4.17
CA TYR A 72 -1.03 14.04 -2.83
C TYR A 72 0.05 14.40 -1.83
N GLN A 73 -0.30 15.14 -0.78
CA GLN A 73 0.57 15.33 0.38
C GLN A 73 0.33 14.19 1.36
N LEU A 74 1.33 13.34 1.58
CA LEU A 74 1.29 12.30 2.60
C LEU A 74 1.85 12.85 3.91
N VAL A 75 1.19 12.45 4.98
CA VAL A 75 1.61 12.65 6.36
C VAL A 75 1.38 11.36 7.15
N LYS A 76 1.83 11.32 8.38
CA LYS A 76 1.52 10.17 9.27
C LYS A 76 0.03 9.83 9.24
N ASN A 77 -0.30 8.55 9.20
CA ASN A 77 -1.64 7.96 9.10
C ASN A 77 -2.34 8.12 7.73
N SER A 78 -1.63 8.64 6.71
CA SER A 78 -2.14 8.59 5.35
C SER A 78 -2.17 7.14 4.84
N ILE A 79 -3.24 6.80 4.14
CA ILE A 79 -3.38 5.57 3.36
C ILE A 79 -3.29 5.95 1.88
N VAL A 80 -2.50 5.17 1.12
CA VAL A 80 -2.46 5.25 -0.35
C VAL A 80 -2.94 3.92 -0.92
N CYS A 81 -3.93 3.97 -1.80
CA CYS A 81 -4.50 2.81 -2.47
C CYS A 81 -4.21 2.89 -3.97
N ILE A 82 -3.48 1.94 -4.48
CA ILE A 82 -2.98 1.93 -5.85
C ILE A 82 -3.54 0.71 -6.58
N PRO A 83 -4.49 0.93 -7.52
CA PRO A 83 -5.03 -0.15 -8.33
C PRO A 83 -3.98 -0.77 -9.28
N PRO A 84 -4.16 -2.02 -9.71
CA PRO A 84 -3.32 -2.65 -10.73
C PRO A 84 -3.18 -1.77 -11.98
N GLY A 85 -1.95 -1.61 -12.47
CA GLY A 85 -1.63 -0.86 -13.68
C GLY A 85 -1.60 0.68 -13.53
N VAL A 86 -1.89 1.22 -12.35
CA VAL A 86 -1.80 2.66 -12.08
C VAL A 86 -0.36 3.06 -11.77
N SER A 87 0.18 3.99 -12.54
CA SER A 87 1.53 4.52 -12.32
C SER A 87 1.60 5.35 -11.05
N HIS A 88 2.64 5.19 -10.26
CA HIS A 88 2.82 5.88 -8.99
C HIS A 88 4.29 5.98 -8.58
N CYS A 89 4.60 6.94 -7.72
CA CYS A 89 5.92 7.08 -7.07
C CYS A 89 5.89 8.07 -5.91
N PRO A 90 6.77 7.94 -4.90
CA PRO A 90 7.06 9.00 -3.96
C PRO A 90 7.84 10.12 -4.68
N LEU A 91 7.60 11.37 -4.29
CA LEU A 91 8.30 12.55 -4.81
C LEU A 91 9.10 13.17 -3.66
N TYR A 92 10.41 12.97 -3.69
CA TYR A 92 11.34 13.55 -2.71
C TYR A 92 11.84 14.90 -3.22
N LEU A 93 11.01 15.94 -3.08
CA LEU A 93 11.34 17.29 -3.53
C LEU A 93 12.38 17.98 -2.64
N GLU A 94 12.41 17.60 -1.35
CA GLU A 94 13.31 18.13 -0.34
C GLU A 94 13.87 17.02 0.53
N GLN A 95 14.87 17.32 1.35
CA GLN A 95 15.35 16.38 2.35
C GLN A 95 14.26 16.16 3.40
N LEU A 96 13.90 14.90 3.64
CA LEU A 96 12.92 14.53 4.66
C LEU A 96 13.43 14.94 6.04
N SER A 97 12.57 15.55 6.85
CA SER A 97 12.87 15.89 8.26
C SER A 97 12.96 14.63 9.13
N GLU A 98 12.28 13.57 8.73
CA GLU A 98 12.29 12.25 9.36
C GLU A 98 12.14 11.16 8.28
N PRO A 99 12.59 9.92 8.55
CA PRO A 99 12.44 8.81 7.59
C PRO A 99 10.99 8.56 7.22
N TYR A 100 10.74 8.32 5.94
CA TYR A 100 9.44 7.85 5.46
C TYR A 100 9.31 6.35 5.75
N ARG A 101 8.56 6.03 6.81
CA ARG A 101 8.23 4.66 7.21
C ARG A 101 6.83 4.32 6.76
N ARG A 102 6.66 3.15 6.20
CA ARG A 102 5.38 2.67 5.74
C ARG A 102 5.24 1.16 5.90
N THR A 103 4.03 0.72 6.20
CA THR A 103 3.63 -0.67 5.98
C THR A 103 3.02 -0.77 4.59
N VAL A 104 3.48 -1.74 3.83
CA VAL A 104 3.04 -2.03 2.47
C VAL A 104 2.28 -3.34 2.47
N MET A 105 1.08 -3.34 1.89
CA MET A 105 0.29 -4.55 1.67
C MET A 105 0.00 -4.69 0.17
N TRP A 106 0.40 -5.81 -0.40
CA TRP A 106 0.11 -6.20 -1.77
C TRP A 106 -0.98 -7.26 -1.79
N ILE A 107 -1.97 -7.06 -2.64
CA ILE A 107 -3.08 -7.99 -2.82
C ILE A 107 -3.06 -8.44 -4.27
N SER A 108 -2.96 -9.76 -4.51
CA SER A 108 -2.93 -10.30 -5.85
C SER A 108 -4.20 -9.96 -6.64
N ASN A 109 -4.07 -9.90 -7.97
CA ASN A 109 -5.18 -9.55 -8.86
C ASN A 109 -6.39 -10.48 -8.66
N LYS A 110 -6.15 -11.76 -8.34
CA LYS A 110 -7.20 -12.74 -8.04
C LYS A 110 -8.01 -12.35 -6.80
N ILE A 111 -7.34 -12.02 -5.70
CA ILE A 111 -7.99 -11.61 -4.43
C ILE A 111 -8.61 -10.22 -4.58
N TYR A 112 -7.94 -9.31 -5.27
CA TYR A 112 -8.47 -7.99 -5.60
C TYR A 112 -9.86 -8.08 -6.27
N HIS A 113 -10.00 -8.90 -7.31
CA HIS A 113 -11.29 -9.09 -7.97
C HIS A 113 -12.34 -9.76 -7.08
N GLN A 114 -11.95 -10.67 -6.19
CA GLN A 114 -12.88 -11.26 -5.21
C GLN A 114 -13.42 -10.19 -4.25
N TYR A 115 -12.55 -9.33 -3.72
CA TYR A 115 -12.96 -8.25 -2.83
C TYR A 115 -13.86 -7.23 -3.54
N MET A 116 -13.52 -6.85 -4.78
CA MET A 116 -14.38 -6.00 -5.60
C MET A 116 -15.79 -6.56 -5.77
N ASN A 117 -15.89 -7.85 -6.09
CA ASN A 117 -17.19 -8.51 -6.26
C ASN A 117 -18.01 -8.57 -4.95
N LEU A 118 -17.34 -8.69 -3.80
CA LEU A 118 -18.01 -8.75 -2.50
C LEU A 118 -18.44 -7.36 -2.00
N LEU A 119 -17.69 -6.31 -2.31
CA LEU A 119 -18.00 -4.94 -1.90
C LEU A 119 -19.02 -4.28 -2.82
N ASN A 120 -18.99 -4.56 -4.11
CA ASN A 120 -19.91 -4.02 -5.10
C ASN A 120 -21.18 -4.89 -5.18
N ASN A 121 -22.06 -4.77 -4.18
CA ASN A 121 -23.36 -5.44 -4.20
C ASN A 121 -24.33 -4.88 -5.28
N ASP A 122 -23.98 -3.79 -5.97
CA ASP A 122 -24.78 -3.18 -7.02
C ASP A 122 -24.09 -3.34 -8.39
N PRO A 123 -24.68 -4.10 -9.33
CA PRO A 123 -24.10 -4.31 -10.66
C PRO A 123 -24.05 -3.03 -11.53
N ILE A 124 -24.60 -1.91 -11.06
CA ILE A 124 -24.70 -0.65 -11.80
C ILE A 124 -23.49 0.26 -11.53
N GLU A 125 -22.89 0.22 -10.34
CA GLU A 125 -21.66 0.95 -10.04
C GLU A 125 -20.43 0.07 -10.27
N LYS A 126 -20.04 -0.11 -11.51
CA LYS A 126 -18.73 -0.67 -11.86
C LYS A 126 -17.62 0.35 -11.58
N SER A 127 -17.33 0.60 -10.31
CA SER A 127 -16.08 1.26 -9.95
C SER A 127 -14.92 0.37 -10.42
N SER A 128 -13.97 0.94 -11.14
CA SER A 128 -12.76 0.23 -11.58
C SER A 128 -11.77 0.04 -10.40
N CYS A 129 -12.05 0.59 -9.24
CA CYS A 129 -11.18 0.58 -8.07
C CYS A 129 -11.88 -0.04 -6.86
N LEU A 130 -11.12 -0.81 -6.07
CA LEU A 130 -11.56 -1.45 -4.82
C LEU A 130 -12.04 -0.42 -3.78
N LEU A 131 -11.44 0.76 -3.77
CA LEU A 131 -11.78 1.86 -2.86
C LEU A 131 -12.03 3.13 -3.68
N PRO A 132 -13.02 3.96 -3.30
CA PRO A 132 -13.43 5.13 -4.08
C PRO A 132 -12.41 6.27 -4.10
N GLN A 133 -11.41 6.22 -3.22
CA GLN A 133 -10.35 7.22 -3.14
C GLN A 133 -8.97 6.57 -3.08
N ASN A 134 -8.00 7.16 -3.80
CA ASN A 134 -6.63 6.68 -3.80
C ASN A 134 -5.86 7.08 -2.52
N VAL A 135 -6.15 8.25 -1.94
CA VAL A 135 -5.43 8.74 -0.76
C VAL A 135 -6.41 9.34 0.25
N PHE A 136 -6.29 8.95 1.50
CA PHE A 136 -7.08 9.46 2.62
C PHE A 136 -6.32 9.37 3.95
N LEU A 137 -6.79 10.10 4.95
CA LEU A 137 -6.18 10.15 6.29
C LEU A 137 -7.04 9.36 7.28
N LEU A 138 -6.45 8.35 7.92
CA LEU A 138 -7.11 7.62 8.99
C LEU A 138 -7.07 8.40 10.30
N SER A 139 -8.15 8.31 11.07
CA SER A 139 -8.25 8.91 12.39
C SER A 139 -9.18 8.12 13.33
N GLY A 140 -9.13 8.45 14.61
CA GLY A 140 -10.05 7.86 15.60
C GLY A 140 -9.87 6.36 15.79
N ASN A 141 -10.95 5.68 16.15
CA ASN A 141 -10.93 4.26 16.49
C ASN A 141 -10.52 3.33 15.34
N ILE A 142 -10.82 3.73 14.09
CA ILE A 142 -10.48 2.91 12.92
C ILE A 142 -8.97 2.82 12.70
N LEU A 143 -8.23 3.89 13.03
CA LEU A 143 -6.77 3.88 12.97
C LEU A 143 -6.20 2.77 13.86
N TYR A 144 -6.63 2.67 15.13
CA TYR A 144 -6.16 1.64 16.05
C TYR A 144 -6.48 0.23 15.57
N GLN A 145 -7.67 0.02 15.01
CA GLN A 145 -8.05 -1.28 14.45
C GLN A 145 -7.15 -1.68 13.27
N VAL A 146 -6.85 -0.73 12.39
CA VAL A 146 -5.99 -0.96 11.22
C VAL A 146 -4.55 -1.22 11.66
N GLU A 147 -4.02 -0.46 12.61
CA GLU A 147 -2.68 -0.70 13.18
C GLU A 147 -2.58 -2.11 13.78
N GLU A 148 -3.56 -2.54 14.57
CA GLU A 148 -3.61 -3.89 15.16
C GLU A 148 -3.65 -4.99 14.10
N LEU A 149 -4.40 -4.79 13.01
CA LEU A 149 -4.48 -5.77 11.92
C LEU A 149 -3.16 -5.87 11.16
N TYR A 150 -2.50 -4.77 10.87
CA TYR A 150 -1.16 -4.77 10.25
C TYR A 150 -0.12 -5.43 11.16
N GLU A 151 -0.12 -5.13 12.46
CA GLU A 151 0.77 -5.76 13.43
C GLU A 151 0.60 -7.28 13.45
N LYS A 152 -0.65 -7.78 13.43
CA LYS A 152 -0.93 -9.22 13.33
C LYS A 152 -0.38 -9.83 12.04
N MET A 153 -0.48 -9.13 10.91
CA MET A 153 0.03 -9.62 9.63
C MET A 153 1.56 -9.67 9.59
N LEU A 154 2.22 -8.65 10.13
CA LEU A 154 3.69 -8.55 10.18
C LEU A 154 4.33 -9.57 11.13
N ASN A 155 3.62 -9.98 12.18
CA ASN A 155 4.11 -10.90 13.20
C ASN A 155 3.64 -12.36 13.02
N ILE A 156 3.20 -12.76 11.83
CA ILE A 156 2.86 -14.15 11.55
C ILE A 156 4.13 -15.01 11.61
N PRO A 157 4.19 -16.05 12.47
CA PRO A 157 5.35 -16.93 12.53
C PRO A 157 5.59 -17.64 11.19
N PRO A 158 6.85 -17.88 10.79
CA PRO A 158 7.16 -18.54 9.52
C PRO A 158 6.59 -19.96 9.36
N ASP A 159 6.40 -20.65 10.48
CA ASP A 159 5.85 -22.01 10.57
C ASP A 159 4.33 -22.05 10.86
N PHE A 160 3.66 -20.89 10.80
CA PHE A 160 2.22 -20.82 11.09
C PHE A 160 1.41 -21.52 9.99
N SER A 161 0.79 -22.65 10.33
CA SER A 161 -0.09 -23.37 9.41
C SER A 161 -1.33 -22.55 9.10
N GLY A 162 -1.58 -22.30 7.81
CA GLY A 162 -2.70 -21.47 7.36
C GLY A 162 -2.39 -19.97 7.29
N ALA A 163 -1.12 -19.58 7.29
CA ALA A 163 -0.68 -18.18 7.19
C ALA A 163 -1.34 -17.43 6.02
N GLU A 164 -1.46 -18.04 4.84
CA GLU A 164 -2.09 -17.42 3.68
C GLU A 164 -3.57 -17.11 3.91
N LEU A 165 -4.32 -18.07 4.46
CA LEU A 165 -5.74 -17.86 4.79
C LEU A 165 -5.91 -16.78 5.86
N TYR A 166 -5.01 -16.75 6.83
CA TYR A 166 -5.01 -15.73 7.89
C TYR A 166 -4.72 -14.34 7.32
N LYS A 167 -3.72 -14.19 6.46
CA LYS A 167 -3.43 -12.93 5.75
C LYS A 167 -4.61 -12.45 4.89
N ILE A 168 -5.26 -13.35 4.16
CA ILE A 168 -6.47 -13.05 3.38
C ILE A 168 -7.57 -12.52 4.31
N GLY A 169 -7.81 -13.15 5.44
CA GLY A 169 -8.83 -12.73 6.40
C GLY A 169 -8.55 -11.35 7.02
N LEU A 170 -7.29 -11.07 7.39
CA LEU A 170 -6.89 -9.78 7.94
C LEU A 170 -6.94 -8.67 6.87
N SER A 171 -6.48 -8.93 5.65
CA SER A 171 -6.54 -7.95 4.56
C SER A 171 -7.99 -7.63 4.15
N ALA A 172 -8.89 -8.63 4.17
CA ALA A 172 -10.32 -8.40 3.94
C ALA A 172 -10.94 -7.49 5.01
N GLN A 173 -10.56 -7.65 6.29
CA GLN A 173 -10.99 -6.76 7.37
C GLN A 173 -10.49 -5.33 7.14
N ILE A 174 -9.20 -5.13 6.82
CA ILE A 174 -8.61 -3.81 6.53
C ILE A 174 -9.37 -3.12 5.40
N VAL A 175 -9.57 -3.80 4.28
CA VAL A 175 -10.29 -3.26 3.12
C VAL A 175 -11.74 -2.91 3.47
N THR A 176 -12.42 -3.74 4.25
CA THR A 176 -13.79 -3.47 4.71
C THR A 176 -13.85 -2.24 5.62
N LEU A 177 -12.90 -2.09 6.54
CA LEU A 177 -12.80 -0.90 7.40
C LEU A 177 -12.59 0.36 6.57
N PHE A 178 -11.71 0.33 5.58
CA PHE A 178 -11.49 1.47 4.68
C PHE A 178 -12.76 1.81 3.89
N HIS A 179 -13.43 0.81 3.34
CA HIS A 179 -14.68 1.02 2.60
C HIS A 179 -15.76 1.65 3.49
N GLN A 180 -15.94 1.16 4.73
CA GLN A 180 -16.88 1.76 5.69
C GLN A 180 -16.49 3.20 6.06
N PHE A 181 -15.21 3.45 6.32
CA PHE A 181 -14.70 4.77 6.65
C PHE A 181 -14.95 5.77 5.53
N LEU A 182 -14.64 5.40 4.29
CA LEU A 182 -14.82 6.26 3.12
C LEU A 182 -16.30 6.56 2.83
N ASN A 183 -17.20 5.61 3.08
CA ASN A 183 -18.63 5.80 2.87
C ASN A 183 -19.33 6.59 4.00
N SER A 184 -18.74 6.66 5.21
CA SER A 184 -19.34 7.33 6.37
C SER A 184 -18.90 8.78 6.55
N HIS A 185 -17.90 9.25 5.80
CA HIS A 185 -17.32 10.58 5.93
C HIS A 185 -17.34 11.31 4.58
N GLU A 186 -17.73 12.60 4.59
CA GLU A 186 -17.37 13.52 3.49
C GLU A 186 -15.86 13.78 3.59
N ILE A 187 -15.08 13.00 2.83
CA ILE A 187 -13.63 13.06 2.92
C ILE A 187 -13.11 14.09 1.93
N ASN A 188 -12.44 15.12 2.45
CA ASN A 188 -11.61 15.97 1.62
C ASN A 188 -10.38 15.15 1.17
N PRO A 189 -10.20 14.92 -0.13
CA PRO A 189 -9.00 14.26 -0.63
C PRO A 189 -7.77 15.10 -0.27
N LEU A 190 -6.70 14.45 0.20
CA LEU A 190 -5.40 15.06 0.48
C LEU A 190 -4.70 15.46 -0.84
N ARG A 191 -5.33 16.31 -1.65
CA ARG A 191 -4.71 16.85 -2.88
C ARG A 191 -3.74 17.96 -2.48
N SER A 192 -2.52 17.91 -3.01
CA SER A 192 -1.65 19.09 -2.99
C SER A 192 -2.30 20.16 -3.88
N GLU A 193 -2.51 21.34 -3.34
CA GLU A 193 -2.83 22.51 -4.17
C GLU A 193 -1.72 22.72 -5.19
N GLU A 194 -2.08 23.07 -6.43
CA GLU A 194 -1.16 23.38 -7.53
C GLU A 194 -0.26 24.58 -7.23
#